data_dd95a360ce2166c49754bd10039ef107
#
_entry.id   dd95a360ce2166c49754bd10039ef107
#
_cell.length_a   1.000
_cell.length_b   1.000
_cell.length_c   1.000
_cell.angle_alpha   90.00
_cell.angle_beta   90.00
_cell.angle_gamma   90.00
#
_symmetry.space_group_name_H-M   'P 1'
#
loop_
_entity.id
_entity.type
_entity.pdbx_description
1 polymer ?
#
loop_
_entity_poly.entity_id
_entity_poly.type
_entity_poly.pdbx_seq_one_letter_code
_entity_poly.pdbx_strand_id
1 'polypeptide(L)'
;MKTNKLNSIIVLGLIATIGILIAQLLWTKQAFTLEEKKFSQKAQIALLEVVKHLYEGTNHELPAENPIKKIANDYYVVNIDNDFEAEILEYYLKSEFKKTNLNTDFEYAMYNCQSDEMVYGNYVSATNKTPKNVSVYFPKHKNLIYYFAIRFPSENSYLFNFLWLWFVLSIALIIVLLVYVYSIYTIIQQKKYSELQRDFINNMTHEFKTPLSSILIASNYLKQQESIKTDEKLEKYTQIIINQSNKLNNHIEKILNIAKWDTIPMTLEKQKLELIPILNDVIENINLKYDNVAITIKTILPTIFIYADEFHFCNLVYNI
;
A
#
# COMPACT_ATOMS: atom_id res chain seq x y z
N MET A 1 -7.40 25.29 8.18
CA MET A 1 -8.04 24.20 8.96
C MET A 1 -8.11 22.84 8.23
N LYS A 2 -8.21 22.78 6.87
CA LYS A 2 -8.22 21.50 6.11
C LYS A 2 -6.87 20.76 6.06
N THR A 3 -5.74 21.45 6.07
CA THR A 3 -4.39 20.86 6.00
C THR A 3 -4.05 20.01 7.22
N ASN A 4 -4.46 20.41 8.41
CA ASN A 4 -4.20 19.64 9.64
C ASN A 4 -4.98 18.31 9.66
N LYS A 5 -6.20 18.27 9.11
CA LYS A 5 -6.97 17.02 9.00
C LYS A 5 -6.33 16.02 8.03
N LEU A 6 -5.85 16.50 6.88
CA LEU A 6 -5.16 15.63 5.91
C LEU A 6 -3.86 15.05 6.51
N ASN A 7 -3.04 15.90 7.13
CA ASN A 7 -1.81 15.46 7.78
C ASN A 7 -2.09 14.44 8.91
N SER A 8 -3.15 14.64 9.70
CA SER A 8 -3.55 13.69 10.73
C SER A 8 -3.96 12.33 10.15
N ILE A 9 -4.70 12.30 9.03
CA ILE A 9 -5.10 11.05 8.35
C ILE A 9 -3.86 10.32 7.81
N ILE A 10 -2.92 11.06 7.21
CA ILE A 10 -1.67 10.49 6.68
C ILE A 10 -0.85 9.86 7.83
N VAL A 11 -0.67 10.58 8.93
CA VAL A 11 0.09 10.08 10.09
C VAL A 11 -0.59 8.85 10.70
N LEU A 12 -1.91 8.88 10.85
CA LEU A 12 -2.67 7.78 11.42
C LEU A 12 -2.63 6.53 10.51
N GLY A 13 -2.73 6.69 9.20
CA GLY A 13 -2.55 5.61 8.23
C GLY A 13 -1.13 5.01 8.27
N LEU A 14 -0.10 5.84 8.43
CA LEU A 14 1.29 5.39 8.54
C LEU A 14 1.53 4.60 9.84
N ILE A 15 0.98 5.06 10.97
CA ILE A 15 1.05 4.34 12.25
C ILE A 15 0.33 3.00 12.14
N ALA A 16 -0.85 2.96 11.53
CA ALA A 16 -1.62 1.73 11.35
C ALA A 16 -0.86 0.71 10.48
N THR A 17 -0.27 1.14 9.36
CA THR A 17 0.50 0.24 8.47
C THR A 17 1.75 -0.29 9.14
N ILE A 18 2.47 0.52 9.90
CA ILE A 18 3.63 0.08 10.70
C ILE A 18 3.18 -0.91 11.79
N GLY A 19 2.08 -0.64 12.47
CA GLY A 19 1.51 -1.54 13.48
C GLY A 19 1.17 -2.93 12.91
N ILE A 20 0.55 -2.97 11.73
CA ILE A 20 0.23 -4.22 11.03
C ILE A 20 1.51 -4.97 10.64
N LEU A 21 2.55 -4.27 10.15
CA LEU A 21 3.85 -4.88 9.83
C LEU A 21 4.49 -5.53 11.05
N ILE A 22 4.52 -4.84 12.18
CA ILE A 22 5.06 -5.39 13.44
C ILE A 22 4.27 -6.62 13.86
N ALA A 23 2.95 -6.56 13.85
CA ALA A 23 2.08 -7.70 14.18
C ALA A 23 2.35 -8.90 13.25
N GLN A 24 2.49 -8.67 11.94
CA GLN A 24 2.80 -9.69 10.94
C GLN A 24 4.14 -10.38 11.23
N LEU A 25 5.19 -9.61 11.57
CA LEU A 25 6.50 -10.16 11.91
C LEU A 25 6.45 -11.02 13.18
N LEU A 26 5.73 -10.56 14.21
CA LEU A 26 5.56 -11.31 15.45
C LEU A 26 4.80 -12.62 15.22
N TRP A 27 3.73 -12.60 14.44
CA TRP A 27 2.95 -13.79 14.10
C TRP A 27 3.75 -14.77 13.25
N THR A 28 4.51 -14.29 12.27
CA THR A 28 5.39 -15.15 11.45
C THR A 28 6.43 -15.85 12.33
N LYS A 29 7.06 -15.13 13.28
CA LYS A 29 8.00 -15.72 14.26
C LYS A 29 7.31 -16.77 15.13
N GLN A 30 6.11 -16.48 15.62
CA GLN A 30 5.36 -17.42 16.47
C GLN A 30 4.95 -18.68 15.68
N ALA A 31 4.49 -18.52 14.42
CA ALA A 31 4.16 -19.63 13.54
C ALA A 31 5.38 -20.52 13.27
N PHE A 32 6.56 -19.91 13.03
CA PHE A 32 7.81 -20.65 12.86
C PHE A 32 8.16 -21.49 14.10
N THR A 33 8.15 -20.86 15.27
CA THR A 33 8.46 -21.56 16.53
C THR A 33 7.46 -22.68 16.84
N LEU A 34 6.18 -22.48 16.50
CA LEU A 34 5.16 -23.51 16.69
C LEU A 34 5.39 -24.72 15.78
N GLU A 35 5.71 -24.49 14.51
CA GLU A 35 5.96 -25.58 13.55
C GLU A 35 7.28 -26.33 13.89
N GLU A 36 8.32 -25.63 14.31
CA GLU A 36 9.54 -26.24 14.82
C GLU A 36 9.28 -27.16 16.04
N LYS A 37 8.45 -26.72 16.98
CA LYS A 37 8.02 -27.53 18.12
C LYS A 37 7.22 -28.76 17.67
N LYS A 38 6.28 -28.60 16.74
CA LYS A 38 5.49 -29.71 16.19
C LYS A 38 6.38 -30.73 15.46
N PHE A 39 7.34 -30.24 14.67
CA PHE A 39 8.33 -31.10 14.02
C PHE A 39 9.12 -31.92 15.06
N SER A 40 9.66 -31.25 16.07
CA SER A 40 10.41 -31.89 17.14
C SER A 40 9.57 -32.92 17.90
N GLN A 41 8.31 -32.62 18.21
CA GLN A 41 7.40 -33.58 18.85
C GLN A 41 7.12 -34.80 17.97
N LYS A 42 6.84 -34.61 16.66
CA LYS A 42 6.65 -35.71 15.72
C LYS A 42 7.90 -36.61 15.62
N ALA A 43 9.08 -35.97 15.52
CA ALA A 43 10.35 -36.69 15.48
C ALA A 43 10.57 -37.51 16.76
N GLN A 44 10.33 -36.92 17.94
CA GLN A 44 10.47 -37.66 19.23
C GLN A 44 9.47 -38.79 19.34
N ILE A 45 8.21 -38.63 18.96
CA ILE A 45 7.20 -39.69 18.97
C ILE A 45 7.62 -40.83 18.04
N ALA A 46 8.02 -40.51 16.81
CA ALA A 46 8.43 -41.52 15.84
C ALA A 46 9.68 -42.28 16.31
N LEU A 47 10.69 -41.55 16.83
CA LEU A 47 11.89 -42.18 17.36
C LEU A 47 11.60 -43.06 18.58
N LEU A 48 10.64 -42.68 19.44
CA LEU A 48 10.27 -43.50 20.60
C LEU A 48 9.58 -44.79 20.13
N GLU A 49 8.76 -44.76 19.12
CA GLU A 49 8.16 -45.98 18.54
C GLU A 49 9.23 -46.87 17.87
N VAL A 50 10.20 -46.25 17.17
CA VAL A 50 11.38 -47.01 16.66
C VAL A 50 12.11 -47.72 17.79
N VAL A 51 12.39 -47.05 18.92
CA VAL A 51 13.01 -47.68 20.09
C VAL A 51 12.17 -48.84 20.59
N LYS A 52 10.87 -48.71 20.75
CA LYS A 52 9.97 -49.79 21.19
C LYS A 52 10.07 -50.99 20.27
N HIS A 53 10.00 -50.77 18.94
CA HIS A 53 10.13 -51.89 17.98
C HIS A 53 11.49 -52.56 18.01
N LEU A 54 12.59 -51.85 18.30
CA LEU A 54 13.91 -52.46 18.45
C LEU A 54 14.05 -53.30 19.72
N TYR A 55 13.24 -53.00 20.76
CA TYR A 55 13.17 -53.83 22.00
C TYR A 55 12.16 -54.98 21.87
N GLU A 56 11.17 -54.91 20.99
CA GLU A 56 10.22 -56.01 20.74
C GLU A 56 10.95 -57.26 20.26
N GLY A 57 10.80 -58.33 20.98
CA GLY A 57 11.50 -59.62 20.69
C GLY A 57 12.86 -59.76 21.31
N THR A 58 13.33 -58.81 22.09
CA THR A 58 14.53 -58.93 22.94
C THR A 58 14.12 -59.22 24.38
N ASN A 59 15.05 -59.80 25.18
CA ASN A 59 14.84 -60.06 26.62
C ASN A 59 15.12 -58.81 27.48
N HIS A 60 15.27 -57.61 26.88
CA HIS A 60 15.59 -56.38 27.57
C HIS A 60 14.34 -55.52 27.75
N GLU A 61 14.17 -54.93 28.92
CA GLU A 61 13.10 -53.97 29.19
C GLU A 61 13.43 -52.60 28.60
N LEU A 62 12.38 -51.83 28.23
CA LEU A 62 12.54 -50.47 27.76
C LEU A 62 13.22 -49.61 28.84
N PRO A 63 14.14 -48.68 28.45
CA PRO A 63 14.80 -47.80 29.39
C PRO A 63 13.79 -47.00 30.21
N ALA A 64 13.99 -46.89 31.52
CA ALA A 64 13.14 -46.11 32.41
C ALA A 64 13.25 -44.58 32.12
N GLU A 65 14.38 -44.14 31.58
CA GLU A 65 14.61 -42.77 31.16
C GLU A 65 14.39 -42.61 29.65
N ASN A 66 14.04 -41.38 29.23
CA ASN A 66 13.87 -41.09 27.81
C ASN A 66 15.18 -41.34 27.04
N PRO A 67 15.23 -42.32 26.14
CA PRO A 67 16.44 -42.68 25.41
C PRO A 67 16.82 -41.62 24.34
N ILE A 68 15.91 -40.67 24.02
CA ILE A 68 16.09 -39.70 22.96
C ILE A 68 16.59 -38.39 23.53
N LYS A 69 17.78 -37.96 23.09
CA LYS A 69 18.36 -36.66 23.42
C LYS A 69 18.38 -35.76 22.17
N LYS A 70 17.68 -34.61 22.21
CA LYS A 70 17.78 -33.58 21.18
C LYS A 70 19.05 -32.76 21.46
N ILE A 71 20.04 -32.81 20.57
CA ILE A 71 21.31 -32.09 20.67
C ILE A 71 21.24 -30.75 19.94
N ALA A 72 20.62 -30.73 18.77
CA ALA A 72 20.34 -29.53 17.99
C ALA A 72 18.92 -29.63 17.43
N ASN A 73 18.44 -28.56 16.71
CA ASN A 73 17.10 -28.57 16.17
C ASN A 73 16.87 -29.72 15.21
N ASP A 74 17.85 -29.99 14.37
CA ASP A 74 17.86 -31.01 13.33
C ASP A 74 18.56 -32.32 13.76
N TYR A 75 19.12 -32.40 14.99
CA TYR A 75 19.99 -33.48 15.41
C TYR A 75 19.55 -34.15 16.72
N TYR A 76 19.35 -35.47 16.63
CA TYR A 76 18.92 -36.33 17.75
C TYR A 76 19.89 -37.48 17.93
N VAL A 77 20.09 -37.89 19.17
CA VAL A 77 20.85 -39.07 19.57
C VAL A 77 19.95 -39.98 20.38
N VAL A 78 19.90 -41.25 20.01
CA VAL A 78 19.02 -42.23 20.60
C VAL A 78 19.85 -43.38 21.18
N ASN A 79 19.80 -43.52 22.48
CA ASN A 79 20.47 -44.59 23.19
C ASN A 79 19.61 -45.87 23.19
N ILE A 80 20.19 -47.02 22.80
CA ILE A 80 19.44 -48.28 22.73
C ILE A 80 19.90 -49.27 23.78
N ASP A 81 21.17 -49.17 24.28
CA ASP A 81 21.79 -50.10 25.23
C ASP A 81 21.70 -51.59 24.83
N ASN A 82 21.48 -51.88 23.57
CA ASN A 82 21.39 -53.22 23.00
C ASN A 82 21.92 -53.20 21.56
N ASP A 83 22.41 -54.36 21.09
CA ASP A 83 22.84 -54.49 19.70
C ASP A 83 21.65 -54.58 18.77
N PHE A 84 21.76 -53.94 17.59
CA PHE A 84 20.70 -53.88 16.58
C PHE A 84 21.27 -53.79 15.17
N GLU A 85 20.51 -54.27 14.19
CA GLU A 85 20.94 -54.33 12.80
C GLU A 85 20.54 -53.06 12.06
N ALA A 86 21.40 -52.58 11.16
CA ALA A 86 21.17 -51.35 10.37
C ALA A 86 19.93 -51.40 9.48
N GLU A 87 19.68 -52.57 8.87
CA GLU A 87 18.52 -52.75 7.98
C GLU A 87 17.19 -52.68 8.74
N ILE A 88 17.14 -53.26 9.93
CA ILE A 88 15.98 -53.24 10.81
C ILE A 88 15.71 -51.81 11.30
N LEU A 89 16.77 -51.12 11.72
CA LEU A 89 16.67 -49.70 12.12
C LEU A 89 16.11 -48.84 10.97
N GLU A 90 16.66 -48.96 9.76
CA GLU A 90 16.21 -48.16 8.58
C GLU A 90 14.75 -48.47 8.24
N TYR A 91 14.35 -49.73 8.32
CA TYR A 91 12.96 -50.12 8.09
C TYR A 91 11.99 -49.44 9.07
N TYR A 92 12.29 -49.45 10.36
CA TYR A 92 11.43 -48.84 11.37
C TYR A 92 11.47 -47.30 11.28
N LEU A 93 12.62 -46.69 11.04
CA LEU A 93 12.71 -45.23 10.81
C LEU A 93 11.81 -44.80 9.65
N LYS A 94 11.88 -45.47 8.51
CA LYS A 94 11.00 -45.17 7.33
C LYS A 94 9.53 -45.36 7.66
N SER A 95 9.18 -46.44 8.37
CA SER A 95 7.81 -46.77 8.73
C SER A 95 7.20 -45.72 9.66
N GLU A 96 7.91 -45.41 10.77
CA GLU A 96 7.40 -44.53 11.82
C GLU A 96 7.37 -43.07 11.38
N PHE A 97 8.34 -42.61 10.57
CA PHE A 97 8.28 -41.26 9.97
C PHE A 97 7.13 -41.10 8.99
N LYS A 98 6.82 -42.14 8.24
CA LYS A 98 5.64 -42.13 7.36
C LYS A 98 4.33 -42.07 8.17
N LYS A 99 4.20 -42.86 9.25
CA LYS A 99 3.02 -42.85 10.14
C LYS A 99 2.79 -41.50 10.81
N THR A 100 3.86 -40.83 11.22
CA THR A 100 3.79 -39.49 11.85
C THR A 100 3.68 -38.34 10.86
N ASN A 101 3.59 -38.64 9.54
CA ASN A 101 3.62 -37.64 8.46
C ASN A 101 4.86 -36.71 8.54
N LEU A 102 6.01 -37.28 8.89
CA LEU A 102 7.30 -36.62 8.88
C LEU A 102 8.00 -36.89 7.53
N ASN A 103 7.45 -36.35 6.44
CA ASN A 103 7.96 -36.54 5.09
C ASN A 103 9.16 -35.61 4.83
N THR A 104 10.30 -35.93 5.41
CA THR A 104 11.54 -35.19 5.24
C THR A 104 12.72 -36.16 5.06
N ASP A 105 13.75 -35.70 4.37
CA ASP A 105 14.98 -36.47 4.24
C ASP A 105 15.66 -36.55 5.60
N PHE A 106 16.31 -37.68 5.86
CA PHE A 106 17.09 -37.87 7.08
C PHE A 106 18.36 -38.63 6.82
N GLU A 107 19.37 -38.36 7.62
CA GLU A 107 20.62 -39.07 7.72
C GLU A 107 20.67 -39.79 9.06
N TYR A 108 21.17 -41.01 9.09
CA TYR A 108 21.39 -41.70 10.34
C TYR A 108 22.76 -42.37 10.37
N ALA A 109 23.32 -42.57 11.57
CA ALA A 109 24.54 -43.31 11.80
C ALA A 109 24.42 -44.18 13.05
N MET A 110 24.95 -45.40 12.99
CA MET A 110 25.00 -46.34 14.08
C MET A 110 26.41 -46.38 14.65
N TYR A 111 26.49 -46.47 15.95
CA TYR A 111 27.73 -46.58 16.70
C TYR A 111 27.69 -47.78 17.62
N ASN A 112 28.83 -48.54 17.63
CA ASN A 112 29.07 -49.67 18.53
C ASN A 112 30.36 -49.45 19.31
N CYS A 113 30.32 -49.69 20.59
CA CYS A 113 31.46 -49.46 21.50
C CYS A 113 32.67 -50.37 21.25
N GLN A 114 32.48 -51.53 20.58
CA GLN A 114 33.60 -52.48 20.37
C GLN A 114 34.64 -51.96 19.37
N SER A 115 34.29 -51.12 18.44
CA SER A 115 35.19 -50.62 17.39
C SER A 115 35.56 -49.15 17.54
N ASP A 116 34.94 -48.41 18.47
CA ASP A 116 35.06 -46.95 18.63
C ASP A 116 34.91 -46.15 17.32
N GLU A 117 34.26 -46.77 16.30
CA GLU A 117 34.04 -46.24 14.97
C GLU A 117 32.56 -46.26 14.62
N MET A 118 32.18 -45.43 13.65
CA MET A 118 30.87 -45.48 13.03
C MET A 118 30.74 -46.79 12.24
N VAL A 119 29.81 -47.64 12.68
CA VAL A 119 29.61 -48.97 12.06
C VAL A 119 28.88 -48.85 10.75
N TYR A 120 27.89 -47.97 10.67
CA TYR A 120 27.07 -47.78 9.50
C TYR A 120 26.47 -46.36 9.46
N GLY A 121 26.37 -45.77 8.30
CA GLY A 121 25.68 -44.52 8.10
C GLY A 121 25.06 -44.43 6.72
N ASN A 122 23.83 -43.92 6.63
CA ASN A 122 23.11 -43.81 5.39
C ASN A 122 22.26 -42.53 5.34
N TYR A 123 21.98 -42.06 4.11
CA TYR A 123 21.05 -41.00 3.84
C TYR A 123 19.78 -41.58 3.19
N VAL A 124 18.62 -41.22 3.70
CA VAL A 124 17.35 -41.66 3.23
C VAL A 124 16.56 -40.46 2.72
N SER A 125 16.26 -40.45 1.40
CA SER A 125 15.45 -39.40 0.80
C SER A 125 13.96 -39.74 0.82
N ALA A 126 13.15 -38.82 1.31
CA ALA A 126 11.70 -38.94 1.26
C ALA A 126 11.15 -38.82 -0.18
N THR A 127 11.90 -38.19 -1.10
CA THR A 127 11.47 -37.88 -2.47
C THR A 127 12.17 -38.70 -3.56
N ASN A 128 12.93 -39.74 -3.19
CA ASN A 128 13.76 -40.56 -4.11
C ASN A 128 14.81 -39.77 -4.91
N LYS A 129 15.16 -38.56 -4.49
CA LYS A 129 16.25 -37.77 -5.07
C LYS A 129 17.54 -38.14 -4.38
N THR A 130 18.49 -38.73 -5.09
CA THR A 130 19.86 -38.96 -4.56
C THR A 130 20.56 -37.60 -4.34
N PRO A 131 20.98 -37.29 -3.11
CA PRO A 131 21.71 -36.05 -2.87
C PRO A 131 23.10 -36.11 -3.50
N LYS A 132 23.55 -34.98 -4.02
CA LYS A 132 24.94 -34.80 -4.44
C LYS A 132 25.81 -34.64 -3.17
N ASN A 133 26.70 -35.59 -2.89
CA ASN A 133 27.68 -35.57 -1.82
C ASN A 133 27.09 -35.65 -0.39
N VAL A 134 26.83 -36.85 0.08
CA VAL A 134 26.56 -37.09 1.50
C VAL A 134 27.88 -37.57 2.17
N SER A 135 28.49 -36.68 2.92
CA SER A 135 29.47 -37.13 3.94
C SER A 135 28.72 -37.24 5.27
N VAL A 136 28.26 -38.45 5.60
CA VAL A 136 27.61 -38.72 6.88
C VAL A 136 28.68 -38.68 7.97
N TYR A 137 28.95 -37.46 8.46
CA TYR A 137 29.84 -37.29 9.62
C TYR A 137 29.02 -36.82 10.83
N PHE A 138 28.99 -37.64 11.86
CA PHE A 138 28.35 -37.31 13.11
C PHE A 138 29.38 -37.24 14.25
N PRO A 139 29.25 -36.33 15.20
CA PRO A 139 30.12 -36.25 16.36
C PRO A 139 29.90 -37.48 17.27
N LYS A 140 31.00 -38.01 17.80
CA LYS A 140 30.99 -39.15 18.74
C LYS A 140 30.50 -38.72 20.12
N HIS A 141 29.71 -39.60 20.76
CA HIS A 141 29.20 -39.43 22.12
C HIS A 141 29.88 -40.45 23.07
N LYS A 142 30.92 -40.03 23.78
CA LYS A 142 31.81 -40.89 24.55
C LYS A 142 31.15 -41.67 25.71
N ASN A 143 29.92 -41.33 26.10
CA ASN A 143 29.24 -41.94 27.26
C ASN A 143 28.11 -42.90 26.84
N LEU A 144 27.99 -43.25 25.57
CA LEU A 144 26.96 -44.15 25.05
C LEU A 144 27.64 -45.38 24.42
N ILE A 145 27.08 -46.57 24.65
CA ILE A 145 27.65 -47.84 24.18
C ILE A 145 27.04 -48.23 22.82
N TYR A 146 25.72 -48.39 22.77
CA TYR A 146 24.98 -48.70 21.59
C TYR A 146 23.98 -47.55 21.35
N TYR A 147 24.19 -46.78 20.31
CA TYR A 147 23.31 -45.67 19.98
C TYR A 147 23.26 -45.44 18.48
N PHE A 148 22.20 -44.80 18.03
CA PHE A 148 22.18 -44.18 16.71
C PHE A 148 21.97 -42.68 16.81
N ALA A 149 22.52 -41.98 15.85
CA ALA A 149 22.32 -40.55 15.67
C ALA A 149 21.51 -40.31 14.43
N ILE A 150 20.62 -39.33 14.46
CA ILE A 150 19.80 -38.97 13.32
C ILE A 150 19.81 -37.46 13.12
N ARG A 151 19.91 -37.01 11.87
CA ARG A 151 19.85 -35.62 11.46
C ARG A 151 18.83 -35.45 10.36
N PHE A 152 18.13 -34.31 10.38
CA PHE A 152 17.17 -33.91 9.37
C PHE A 152 17.72 -32.72 8.58
N PRO A 153 18.53 -32.92 7.52
CA PRO A 153 19.22 -31.84 6.78
C PRO A 153 18.26 -30.91 6.06
N SER A 154 17.05 -31.36 5.77
CA SER A 154 15.99 -30.61 5.09
C SER A 154 14.91 -30.05 6.03
N GLU A 155 15.14 -30.01 7.35
CA GLU A 155 14.19 -29.43 8.32
C GLU A 155 13.79 -28.01 7.94
N ASN A 156 14.77 -27.17 7.63
CA ASN A 156 14.51 -25.78 7.19
C ASN A 156 13.65 -25.71 5.93
N SER A 157 13.85 -26.60 4.97
CA SER A 157 13.03 -26.65 3.74
C SER A 157 11.59 -27.12 4.02
N TYR A 158 11.44 -28.07 4.94
CA TYR A 158 10.13 -28.53 5.41
C TYR A 158 9.34 -27.40 6.08
N LEU A 159 9.99 -26.67 7.00
CA LEU A 159 9.40 -25.52 7.68
C LEU A 159 9.09 -24.38 6.71
N PHE A 160 9.98 -24.11 5.75
CA PHE A 160 9.77 -23.06 4.75
C PHE A 160 8.56 -23.34 3.87
N ASN A 161 8.37 -24.59 3.41
CA ASN A 161 7.21 -24.97 2.60
C ASN A 161 5.89 -24.76 3.35
N PHE A 162 5.89 -25.02 4.65
CA PHE A 162 4.71 -24.79 5.49
C PHE A 162 4.43 -23.29 5.69
N LEU A 163 5.48 -22.48 5.79
CA LEU A 163 5.39 -21.03 6.04
C LEU A 163 5.28 -20.19 4.76
N TRP A 164 5.26 -20.81 3.58
CA TRP A 164 5.19 -20.11 2.30
C TRP A 164 4.07 -19.06 2.24
N LEU A 165 2.88 -19.40 2.74
CA LEU A 165 1.76 -18.49 2.79
C LEU A 165 2.07 -17.21 3.59
N TRP A 166 2.77 -17.33 4.72
CA TRP A 166 3.18 -16.21 5.56
C TRP A 166 4.16 -15.28 4.84
N PHE A 167 5.09 -15.84 4.05
CA PHE A 167 5.99 -15.04 3.22
C PHE A 167 5.25 -14.30 2.13
N VAL A 168 4.31 -14.93 1.44
CA VAL A 168 3.47 -14.28 0.42
C VAL A 168 2.67 -13.12 1.02
N LEU A 169 2.04 -13.34 2.18
CA LEU A 169 1.31 -12.30 2.89
C LEU A 169 2.21 -11.13 3.31
N SER A 170 3.43 -11.41 3.76
CA SER A 170 4.40 -10.37 4.14
C SER A 170 4.83 -9.54 2.93
N ILE A 171 5.08 -10.16 1.78
CA ILE A 171 5.41 -9.46 0.53
C ILE A 171 4.23 -8.59 0.07
N ALA A 172 3.00 -9.14 0.10
CA ALA A 172 1.80 -8.38 -0.25
C ALA A 172 1.64 -7.12 0.62
N LEU A 173 1.89 -7.22 1.91
CA LEU A 173 1.82 -6.11 2.84
C LEU A 173 2.89 -5.04 2.56
N ILE A 174 4.11 -5.44 2.18
CA ILE A 174 5.17 -4.51 1.76
C ILE A 174 4.75 -3.75 0.50
N ILE A 175 4.13 -4.43 -0.47
CA ILE A 175 3.61 -3.80 -1.69
C ILE A 175 2.54 -2.75 -1.34
N VAL A 176 1.61 -3.08 -0.46
CA VAL A 176 0.58 -2.13 0.01
C VAL A 176 1.22 -0.89 0.66
N LEU A 177 2.24 -1.08 1.47
CA LEU A 177 2.96 0.03 2.10
C LEU A 177 3.67 0.92 1.06
N LEU A 178 4.30 0.33 0.04
CA LEU A 178 4.93 1.09 -1.04
C LEU A 178 3.92 1.91 -1.84
N VAL A 179 2.76 1.33 -2.18
CA VAL A 179 1.66 2.04 -2.85
C VAL A 179 1.13 3.18 -1.98
N TYR A 180 1.00 2.97 -0.68
CA TYR A 180 0.58 4.00 0.27
C TYR A 180 1.56 5.18 0.31
N VAL A 181 2.86 4.91 0.45
CA VAL A 181 3.91 5.95 0.43
C VAL A 181 3.92 6.71 -0.89
N TYR A 182 3.79 6.01 -2.02
CA TYR A 182 3.69 6.62 -3.34
C TYR A 182 2.46 7.53 -3.47
N SER A 183 1.31 7.09 -2.95
CA SER A 183 0.09 7.89 -2.94
C SER A 183 0.24 9.18 -2.14
N ILE A 184 0.87 9.11 -0.97
CA ILE A 184 1.18 10.30 -0.15
C ILE A 184 2.08 11.27 -0.93
N TYR A 185 3.15 10.75 -1.52
CA TYR A 185 4.07 11.56 -2.33
C TYR A 185 3.33 12.31 -3.46
N THR A 186 2.46 11.59 -4.18
CA THR A 186 1.66 12.16 -5.27
C THR A 186 0.70 13.26 -4.78
N ILE A 187 0.01 13.04 -3.65
CA ILE A 187 -0.89 14.04 -3.06
C ILE A 187 -0.13 15.31 -2.66
N ILE A 188 1.05 15.17 -2.05
CA ILE A 188 1.89 16.31 -1.65
C ILE A 188 2.36 17.09 -2.89
N GLN A 189 2.78 16.40 -3.94
CA GLN A 189 3.18 17.02 -5.20
C GLN A 189 2.02 17.77 -5.86
N GLN A 190 0.85 17.14 -5.98
CA GLN A 190 -0.34 17.79 -6.54
C GLN A 190 -0.72 19.05 -5.76
N LYS A 191 -0.67 18.99 -4.43
CA LYS A 191 -0.92 20.16 -3.59
C LYS A 191 0.07 21.29 -3.86
N LYS A 192 1.35 20.97 -3.95
CA LYS A 192 2.39 21.96 -4.25
C LYS A 192 2.19 22.61 -5.64
N TYR A 193 1.88 21.80 -6.64
CA TYR A 193 1.57 22.33 -7.99
C TYR A 193 0.35 23.22 -7.99
N SER A 194 -0.72 22.85 -7.30
CA SER A 194 -1.93 23.69 -7.17
C SER A 194 -1.65 25.01 -6.46
N GLU A 195 -0.83 25.02 -5.41
CA GLU A 195 -0.41 26.26 -4.72
C GLU A 195 0.42 27.15 -5.64
N LEU A 196 1.43 26.60 -6.33
CA LEU A 196 2.25 27.35 -7.29
C LEU A 196 1.41 27.92 -8.44
N GLN A 197 0.48 27.16 -8.98
CA GLN A 197 -0.41 27.63 -10.03
C GLN A 197 -1.29 28.81 -9.56
N ARG A 198 -1.84 28.71 -8.37
CA ARG A 198 -2.65 29.77 -7.76
C ARG A 198 -1.84 31.06 -7.55
N ASP A 199 -0.63 30.91 -6.98
CA ASP A 199 0.23 32.06 -6.71
C ASP A 199 0.71 32.72 -8.01
N PHE A 200 1.06 31.93 -9.02
CA PHE A 200 1.38 32.43 -10.36
C PHE A 200 0.24 33.24 -10.95
N ILE A 201 -0.99 32.69 -10.92
CA ILE A 201 -2.17 33.37 -11.47
C ILE A 201 -2.46 34.65 -10.71
N ASN A 202 -2.40 34.67 -9.39
CA ASN A 202 -2.64 35.86 -8.59
C ASN A 202 -1.59 36.96 -8.88
N ASN A 203 -0.32 36.58 -8.97
CA ASN A 203 0.76 37.51 -9.28
C ASN A 203 0.62 38.08 -10.71
N MET A 204 0.40 37.21 -11.70
CA MET A 204 0.20 37.66 -13.09
C MET A 204 -0.99 38.58 -13.24
N THR A 205 -2.07 38.34 -12.47
CA THR A 205 -3.21 39.22 -12.43
C THR A 205 -2.81 40.63 -12.06
N HIS A 206 -2.10 40.77 -10.97
CA HIS A 206 -1.70 42.06 -10.44
C HIS A 206 -0.75 42.77 -11.40
N GLU A 207 0.21 42.03 -11.96
CA GLU A 207 1.17 42.54 -12.93
C GLU A 207 0.57 43.00 -14.27
N PHE A 208 -0.53 42.37 -14.69
CA PHE A 208 -1.26 42.81 -15.91
C PHE A 208 -2.25 43.94 -15.64
N LYS A 209 -2.92 43.95 -14.49
CA LYS A 209 -3.94 44.93 -14.17
C LYS A 209 -3.37 46.37 -14.06
N THR A 210 -2.18 46.47 -13.47
CA THR A 210 -1.52 47.78 -13.26
C THR A 210 -1.21 48.50 -14.58
N PRO A 211 -0.46 47.94 -15.57
CA PRO A 211 -0.18 48.63 -16.83
C PRO A 211 -1.43 48.87 -17.65
N LEU A 212 -2.39 47.92 -17.61
CA LEU A 212 -3.63 48.06 -18.34
C LEU A 212 -4.50 49.20 -17.82
N SER A 213 -4.56 49.36 -16.50
CA SER A 213 -5.25 50.51 -15.89
C SER A 213 -4.59 51.83 -16.27
N SER A 214 -3.24 51.88 -16.32
CA SER A 214 -2.52 53.07 -16.76
C SER A 214 -2.80 53.43 -18.23
N ILE A 215 -2.87 52.44 -19.13
CA ILE A 215 -3.22 52.61 -20.54
C ILE A 215 -4.67 53.13 -20.66
N LEU A 216 -5.60 52.59 -19.91
CA LEU A 216 -7.00 53.04 -19.92
C LEU A 216 -7.16 54.48 -19.42
N ILE A 217 -6.47 54.83 -18.30
CA ILE A 217 -6.49 56.19 -17.75
C ILE A 217 -5.93 57.17 -18.77
N ALA A 218 -4.76 56.89 -19.35
CA ALA A 218 -4.12 57.74 -20.35
C ALA A 218 -4.96 57.91 -21.59
N SER A 219 -5.54 56.81 -22.12
CA SER A 219 -6.41 56.84 -23.32
C SER A 219 -7.71 57.61 -23.07
N ASN A 220 -8.33 57.45 -21.92
CA ASN A 220 -9.52 58.22 -21.56
C ASN A 220 -9.23 59.71 -21.38
N TYR A 221 -8.05 60.08 -20.82
CA TYR A 221 -7.61 61.46 -20.75
C TYR A 221 -7.40 62.07 -22.15
N LEU A 222 -6.72 61.33 -23.06
CA LEU A 222 -6.52 61.73 -24.44
C LEU A 222 -7.85 61.95 -25.14
N LYS A 223 -8.83 61.07 -24.99
CA LYS A 223 -10.16 61.20 -25.57
C LYS A 223 -10.90 62.47 -25.16
N GLN A 224 -10.59 63.04 -23.97
CA GLN A 224 -11.26 64.28 -23.50
C GLN A 224 -10.62 65.54 -24.07
N GLN A 225 -9.43 65.47 -24.69
CA GLN A 225 -8.74 66.65 -25.24
C GLN A 225 -9.42 67.16 -26.50
N GLU A 226 -9.58 68.48 -26.63
CA GLU A 226 -10.19 69.15 -27.81
C GLU A 226 -9.44 68.83 -29.11
N SER A 227 -8.12 68.77 -29.08
CA SER A 227 -7.28 68.39 -30.22
C SER A 227 -7.53 66.99 -30.74
N ILE A 228 -7.93 66.04 -29.90
CA ILE A 228 -8.30 64.68 -30.30
C ILE A 228 -9.73 64.64 -30.84
N LYS A 229 -10.67 65.38 -30.26
CA LYS A 229 -12.07 65.42 -30.69
C LYS A 229 -12.27 66.07 -32.05
N THR A 230 -11.37 67.02 -32.41
CA THR A 230 -11.44 67.76 -33.70
C THR A 230 -10.80 66.98 -34.84
N ASP A 231 -9.99 65.93 -34.59
CA ASP A 231 -9.37 65.05 -35.58
C ASP A 231 -10.04 63.65 -35.54
N GLU A 232 -10.88 63.41 -36.54
CA GLU A 232 -11.67 62.17 -36.66
C GLU A 232 -10.78 60.90 -36.63
N LYS A 233 -9.55 60.97 -37.17
CA LYS A 233 -8.60 59.83 -37.13
C LYS A 233 -8.05 59.58 -35.73
N LEU A 234 -7.66 60.66 -35.03
CA LEU A 234 -7.13 60.55 -33.67
C LEU A 234 -8.18 60.06 -32.69
N GLU A 235 -9.42 60.56 -32.82
CA GLU A 235 -10.55 60.09 -32.02
C GLU A 235 -10.80 58.59 -32.24
N LYS A 236 -10.84 58.14 -33.50
CA LYS A 236 -11.00 56.73 -33.84
C LYS A 236 -9.89 55.84 -33.25
N TYR A 237 -8.62 56.22 -33.38
CA TYR A 237 -7.53 55.45 -32.82
C TYR A 237 -7.58 55.41 -31.29
N THR A 238 -7.89 56.53 -30.65
CA THR A 238 -8.04 56.58 -29.18
C THR A 238 -9.15 55.64 -28.71
N GLN A 239 -10.29 55.63 -29.43
CA GLN A 239 -11.39 54.70 -29.13
C GLN A 239 -11.02 53.22 -29.33
N ILE A 240 -10.22 52.92 -30.37
CA ILE A 240 -9.70 51.56 -30.58
C ILE A 240 -8.82 51.13 -29.38
N ILE A 241 -7.92 51.98 -28.90
CA ILE A 241 -7.07 51.66 -27.74
C ILE A 241 -7.91 51.36 -26.51
N ILE A 242 -8.91 52.20 -26.22
CA ILE A 242 -9.83 52.00 -25.09
C ILE A 242 -10.56 50.66 -25.22
N ASN A 243 -11.12 50.38 -26.40
CA ASN A 243 -11.88 49.16 -26.64
C ASN A 243 -11.02 47.90 -26.51
N GLN A 244 -9.79 47.92 -27.06
CA GLN A 244 -8.88 46.79 -26.96
C GLN A 244 -8.38 46.57 -25.52
N SER A 245 -8.12 47.66 -24.79
CA SER A 245 -7.75 47.59 -23.39
C SER A 245 -8.85 46.99 -22.53
N ASN A 246 -10.10 47.42 -22.73
CA ASN A 246 -11.26 46.83 -22.04
C ASN A 246 -11.44 45.35 -22.39
N LYS A 247 -11.28 44.99 -23.68
CA LYS A 247 -11.35 43.59 -24.11
C LYS A 247 -10.26 42.72 -23.43
N LEU A 248 -9.04 43.24 -23.33
CA LEU A 248 -7.93 42.57 -22.66
C LEU A 248 -8.21 42.39 -21.17
N ASN A 249 -8.74 43.43 -20.51
CA ASN A 249 -9.15 43.36 -19.09
C ASN A 249 -10.17 42.25 -18.86
N ASN A 250 -11.21 42.17 -19.70
CA ASN A 250 -12.23 41.12 -19.62
C ASN A 250 -11.64 39.71 -19.86
N HIS A 251 -10.66 39.58 -20.77
CA HIS A 251 -9.99 38.31 -20.99
C HIS A 251 -9.16 37.86 -19.76
N ILE A 252 -8.41 38.78 -19.16
CA ILE A 252 -7.65 38.53 -17.92
C ILE A 252 -8.60 38.09 -16.80
N GLU A 253 -9.72 38.79 -16.60
CA GLU A 253 -10.70 38.41 -15.56
C GLU A 253 -11.33 37.05 -15.82
N LYS A 254 -11.62 36.68 -17.09
CA LYS A 254 -12.14 35.36 -17.43
C LYS A 254 -11.11 34.24 -17.09
N ILE A 255 -9.84 34.41 -17.46
CA ILE A 255 -8.77 33.46 -17.14
C ILE A 255 -8.65 33.28 -15.64
N LEU A 256 -8.71 34.35 -14.88
CA LEU A 256 -8.66 34.32 -13.43
C LEU A 256 -9.82 33.60 -12.79
N ASN A 257 -11.01 33.83 -13.27
CA ASN A 257 -12.19 33.17 -12.75
C ASN A 257 -12.13 31.66 -12.98
N ILE A 258 -11.70 31.23 -14.19
CA ILE A 258 -11.49 29.78 -14.47
C ILE A 258 -10.48 29.18 -13.50
N ALA A 259 -9.35 29.84 -13.30
CA ALA A 259 -8.29 29.33 -12.42
C ALA A 259 -8.66 29.34 -10.92
N LYS A 260 -9.51 30.26 -10.48
CA LYS A 260 -10.05 30.24 -9.11
C LYS A 260 -11.03 29.12 -8.87
N TRP A 261 -11.80 28.73 -9.88
CA TRP A 261 -12.79 27.65 -9.77
C TRP A 261 -12.15 26.28 -9.49
N ASP A 262 -10.97 26.00 -10.05
CA ASP A 262 -10.25 24.76 -9.81
C ASP A 262 -9.66 24.64 -8.39
N THR A 263 -9.52 25.76 -7.67
CA THR A 263 -8.79 25.78 -6.39
C THR A 263 -9.64 26.05 -5.16
N ILE A 264 -10.83 26.63 -5.32
CA ILE A 264 -11.71 26.98 -4.19
C ILE A 264 -13.01 26.19 -4.32
N PRO A 265 -13.36 25.35 -3.35
CA PRO A 265 -14.68 24.74 -3.34
C PRO A 265 -15.72 25.85 -3.28
N MET A 266 -16.55 25.90 -4.30
CA MET A 266 -17.63 26.87 -4.45
C MET A 266 -18.60 26.71 -3.27
N THR A 267 -18.58 27.64 -2.33
CA THR A 267 -19.57 27.70 -1.26
C THR A 267 -20.74 28.55 -1.78
N LEU A 268 -21.81 27.88 -2.14
CA LEU A 268 -23.05 28.57 -2.59
C LEU A 268 -23.81 29.06 -1.35
N GLU A 269 -24.06 30.35 -1.29
CA GLU A 269 -24.96 30.97 -0.31
C GLU A 269 -26.39 30.90 -0.78
N LYS A 270 -26.99 29.72 -0.67
CA LYS A 270 -28.36 29.49 -1.15
C LYS A 270 -29.36 30.18 -0.27
N GLN A 271 -30.23 30.96 -0.87
CA GLN A 271 -31.35 31.63 -0.23
C GLN A 271 -32.64 31.47 -1.06
N LYS A 272 -33.78 31.75 -0.44
CA LYS A 272 -35.06 31.73 -1.11
C LYS A 272 -35.20 32.99 -1.97
N LEU A 273 -35.21 32.82 -3.28
CA LEU A 273 -35.27 33.90 -4.24
C LEU A 273 -36.61 33.89 -4.98
N GLU A 274 -37.14 35.06 -5.26
CA GLU A 274 -38.28 35.21 -6.14
C GLU A 274 -37.79 35.28 -7.59
N LEU A 275 -38.20 34.33 -8.43
CA LEU A 275 -37.63 34.09 -9.74
C LEU A 275 -37.96 35.20 -10.74
N ILE A 276 -39.23 35.67 -10.74
CA ILE A 276 -39.75 36.61 -11.79
C ILE A 276 -39.05 37.95 -11.76
N PRO A 277 -38.84 38.62 -10.61
CA PRO A 277 -38.10 39.88 -10.56
C PRO A 277 -36.66 39.71 -11.08
N ILE A 278 -35.96 38.68 -10.69
CA ILE A 278 -34.57 38.41 -11.10
C ILE A 278 -34.48 38.21 -12.62
N LEU A 279 -35.40 37.44 -13.20
CA LEU A 279 -35.44 37.26 -14.66
C LEU A 279 -35.74 38.57 -15.40
N ASN A 280 -36.64 39.40 -14.86
CA ASN A 280 -36.96 40.71 -15.47
C ASN A 280 -35.71 41.62 -15.47
N ASP A 281 -34.97 41.70 -14.35
CA ASP A 281 -33.76 42.51 -14.27
C ASP A 281 -32.69 42.05 -15.27
N VAL A 282 -32.50 40.73 -15.41
CA VAL A 282 -31.54 40.18 -16.40
C VAL A 282 -31.98 40.46 -17.82
N ILE A 283 -33.26 40.32 -18.13
CA ILE A 283 -33.83 40.59 -19.48
C ILE A 283 -33.73 42.06 -19.82
N GLU A 284 -34.02 42.95 -18.88
CA GLU A 284 -33.89 44.39 -19.10
C GLU A 284 -32.44 44.75 -19.46
N ASN A 285 -31.46 44.20 -18.72
CA ASN A 285 -30.04 44.39 -19.01
C ASN A 285 -29.62 43.82 -20.37
N ILE A 286 -30.17 42.68 -20.80
CA ILE A 286 -29.89 42.11 -22.13
C ILE A 286 -30.51 42.95 -23.22
N ASN A 287 -31.77 43.37 -23.06
CA ASN A 287 -32.49 44.22 -24.05
C ASN A 287 -31.84 45.60 -24.22
N LEU A 288 -31.27 46.18 -23.16
CA LEU A 288 -30.49 47.42 -23.23
C LEU A 288 -29.16 47.25 -23.98
N LYS A 289 -28.60 46.06 -23.99
CA LYS A 289 -27.30 45.77 -24.61
C LYS A 289 -27.42 45.39 -26.11
N TYR A 290 -28.55 44.80 -26.51
CA TYR A 290 -28.77 44.25 -27.84
C TYR A 290 -30.06 44.80 -28.43
N ASP A 291 -29.96 45.84 -29.29
CA ASP A 291 -31.10 46.58 -29.87
C ASP A 291 -32.08 45.74 -30.72
N ASN A 292 -31.70 44.54 -31.13
CA ASN A 292 -32.48 43.67 -32.01
C ASN A 292 -33.04 42.40 -31.32
N VAL A 293 -32.99 42.31 -30.02
CA VAL A 293 -33.45 41.11 -29.27
C VAL A 293 -34.52 41.52 -28.27
N ALA A 294 -35.75 41.02 -28.45
CA ALA A 294 -36.83 41.21 -27.48
C ALA A 294 -37.09 39.88 -26.74
N ILE A 295 -36.63 39.77 -25.49
CA ILE A 295 -36.88 38.61 -24.63
C ILE A 295 -38.06 38.93 -23.73
N THR A 296 -39.04 38.01 -23.67
CA THR A 296 -40.25 38.17 -22.84
C THR A 296 -40.47 36.91 -21.99
N ILE A 297 -40.92 37.10 -20.76
CA ILE A 297 -41.29 36.00 -19.86
C ILE A 297 -42.77 35.66 -20.06
N LYS A 298 -43.10 34.39 -20.29
CA LYS A 298 -44.47 33.89 -20.26
C LYS A 298 -44.61 32.92 -19.07
N THR A 299 -45.43 33.28 -18.10
CA THR A 299 -45.72 32.46 -16.94
C THR A 299 -47.20 32.47 -16.60
N ILE A 300 -47.73 31.37 -16.08
CA ILE A 300 -49.06 31.21 -15.57
C ILE A 300 -49.11 31.55 -14.07
N LEU A 301 -47.98 31.40 -13.36
CA LEU A 301 -47.89 31.64 -11.93
C LEU A 301 -47.39 33.06 -11.66
N PRO A 302 -48.05 33.82 -10.80
CA PRO A 302 -47.66 35.21 -10.51
C PRO A 302 -46.38 35.30 -9.69
N THR A 303 -46.07 34.26 -8.88
CA THR A 303 -44.87 34.18 -8.04
C THR A 303 -44.30 32.80 -8.10
N ILE A 304 -42.99 32.70 -8.36
CA ILE A 304 -42.23 31.44 -8.34
C ILE A 304 -41.00 31.64 -7.46
N PHE A 305 -40.78 30.74 -6.50
CA PHE A 305 -39.62 30.76 -5.62
C PHE A 305 -38.64 29.65 -5.98
N ILE A 306 -37.33 29.98 -5.98
CA ILE A 306 -36.22 29.02 -6.11
C ILE A 306 -35.33 29.13 -4.91
N TYR A 307 -34.56 28.07 -4.64
CA TYR A 307 -33.54 28.05 -3.59
C TYR A 307 -32.18 28.01 -4.23
N ALA A 308 -31.56 29.16 -4.44
CA ALA A 308 -30.31 29.32 -5.20
C ALA A 308 -29.46 30.44 -4.60
N ASP A 309 -28.18 30.47 -5.02
CA ASP A 309 -27.31 31.60 -4.83
C ASP A 309 -27.64 32.63 -5.92
N GLU A 310 -28.04 33.82 -5.51
CA GLU A 310 -28.51 34.87 -6.40
C GLU A 310 -27.50 35.26 -7.47
N PHE A 311 -26.25 35.53 -7.05
CA PHE A 311 -25.17 35.91 -7.95
C PHE A 311 -24.89 34.86 -9.02
N HIS A 312 -24.78 33.60 -8.60
CA HIS A 312 -24.52 32.51 -9.51
C HIS A 312 -25.71 32.19 -10.42
N PHE A 313 -26.91 32.32 -9.89
CA PHE A 313 -28.11 32.14 -10.68
C PHE A 313 -28.27 33.22 -11.76
N CYS A 314 -28.09 34.50 -11.41
CA CYS A 314 -28.11 35.63 -12.38
C CYS A 314 -27.08 35.42 -13.51
N ASN A 315 -25.84 35.02 -13.14
CA ASN A 315 -24.79 34.72 -14.11
C ASN A 315 -25.15 33.57 -15.05
N LEU A 316 -25.80 32.52 -14.52
CA LEU A 316 -26.27 31.38 -15.33
C LEU A 316 -27.30 31.85 -16.35
N VAL A 317 -28.31 32.56 -15.90
CA VAL A 317 -29.39 33.07 -16.77
C VAL A 317 -28.83 34.04 -17.83
N TYR A 318 -27.86 34.89 -17.49
CA TYR A 318 -27.22 35.82 -18.40
C TYR A 318 -26.39 35.14 -19.51
N ASN A 319 -25.90 33.90 -19.25
CA ASN A 319 -25.08 33.15 -20.21
C ASN A 319 -25.86 32.13 -21.06
N ILE A 320 -27.17 31.97 -20.82
CA ILE A 320 -28.08 31.17 -21.64
C ILE A 320 -28.64 32.01 -22.74
#